data_672b60c6765fe8e8471d100d74f9a8c8
#
_entry.id   672b60c6765fe8e8471d100d74f9a8c8
#
_cell.length_a   1.000
_cell.length_b   1.000
_cell.length_c   1.000
_cell.angle_alpha   90.00
_cell.angle_beta   90.00
_cell.angle_gamma   90.00
#
_symmetry.space_group_name_H-M   'P 1'
#
loop_
_entity.id
_entity.type
_entity.pdbx_description
1 polymer ?
#
loop_
_entity_poly.entity_id
_entity_poly.type
_entity_poly.pdbx_seq_one_letter_code
_entity_poly.pdbx_strand_id
1 'polypeptide(L)'
;MFASLRNRFEISPHRYAQVTTVALIGLALIVFSGAAVRLTESGLGCPDWPQCYGAGTHPELNSHAVIEMTNRIITGLLGVVVIAACLLAFFRRPYRKHLAWIGALLPLGVIAQAILGALVVKYDLRPELVMGHFILSMMLLDAGFALFWCARYEPWDRRRSWDRKGVWAVRGLIPLGQLTILAGTIATGSGPHAGEFEGQFVKRFTFEGHDTLEWVVQRHAVLAAIYGFAAIGVWFFLRRPGGDRRAVRPLTLVLILLLVQGIVGYIQWELELPSEIVWVHVALATCNWLAMLWTIAAAGRLEPRTGTPAARERGEAPSGESAPSPAGAGAGAA
;
A
#
# COMPACT_ATOMS: atom_id res chain seq x y z
N MET A 1 14.68 1.42 33.28
CA MET A 1 14.95 0.31 32.39
C MET A 1 14.71 0.67 30.91
N PHE A 2 13.55 1.17 30.47
CA PHE A 2 13.32 1.57 29.07
C PHE A 2 14.24 2.71 28.59
N ALA A 3 14.49 3.73 29.40
CA ALA A 3 15.35 4.84 29.04
C ALA A 3 16.84 4.43 28.86
N SER A 4 17.35 3.49 29.67
CA SER A 4 18.71 2.99 29.53
C SER A 4 18.90 2.07 28.32
N LEU A 5 17.91 1.23 28.00
CA LEU A 5 17.90 0.43 26.78
C LEU A 5 17.84 1.32 25.53
N ARG A 6 17.08 2.40 25.57
CA ARG A 6 16.94 3.36 24.47
C ARG A 6 18.23 4.10 24.13
N ASN A 7 19.11 4.29 25.11
CA ASN A 7 20.41 4.92 24.89
C ASN A 7 21.50 3.93 24.46
N ARG A 8 21.24 2.62 24.57
CA ARG A 8 22.20 1.57 24.22
C ARG A 8 22.00 1.03 22.79
N PHE A 9 20.79 1.17 22.25
CA PHE A 9 20.42 0.70 20.90
C PHE A 9 19.81 1.85 20.10
N GLU A 10 20.64 2.64 19.44
CA GLU A 10 20.18 3.71 18.56
C GLU A 10 20.18 3.25 17.11
N ILE A 11 19.09 3.54 16.38
CA ILE A 11 19.01 3.32 14.93
C ILE A 11 18.98 4.67 14.20
N SER A 12 19.80 4.79 13.16
CA SER A 12 19.83 5.99 12.33
C SER A 12 18.55 6.10 11.46
N PRO A 13 18.17 7.31 11.04
CA PRO A 13 17.03 7.52 10.12
C PRO A 13 17.15 6.69 8.85
N HIS A 14 18.35 6.57 8.28
CA HIS A 14 18.60 5.81 7.07
C HIS A 14 18.33 4.31 7.26
N ARG A 15 18.86 3.70 8.31
CA ARG A 15 18.62 2.27 8.62
C ARG A 15 17.14 2.01 8.92
N TYR A 16 16.49 2.91 9.64
CA TYR A 16 15.06 2.80 9.90
C TYR A 16 14.25 2.86 8.59
N ALA A 17 14.59 3.76 7.66
CA ALA A 17 13.97 3.84 6.35
C ALA A 17 14.15 2.56 5.52
N GLN A 18 15.29 1.86 5.66
CA GLN A 18 15.49 0.54 5.03
C GLN A 18 14.54 -0.51 5.60
N VAL A 19 14.39 -0.58 6.93
CA VAL A 19 13.45 -1.52 7.57
C VAL A 19 12.01 -1.28 7.11
N THR A 20 11.58 -0.01 7.06
CA THR A 20 10.22 0.32 6.58
C THR A 20 10.02 0.03 5.09
N THR A 21 11.11 0.05 4.29
CA THR A 21 11.08 -0.37 2.88
C THR A 21 10.85 -1.87 2.76
N VAL A 22 11.59 -2.67 3.55
CA VAL A 22 11.42 -4.13 3.58
C VAL A 22 10.01 -4.50 4.03
N ALA A 23 9.47 -3.80 5.05
CA ALA A 23 8.09 -4.01 5.49
C ALA A 23 7.07 -3.71 4.37
N LEU A 24 7.21 -2.60 3.64
CA LEU A 24 6.31 -2.26 2.54
C LEU A 24 6.38 -3.28 1.39
N ILE A 25 7.59 -3.70 1.00
CA ILE A 25 7.77 -4.73 -0.02
C ILE A 25 7.12 -6.04 0.43
N GLY A 26 7.37 -6.46 1.68
CA GLY A 26 6.75 -7.66 2.24
C GLY A 26 5.22 -7.60 2.25
N LEU A 27 4.64 -6.44 2.61
CA LEU A 27 3.19 -6.22 2.55
C LEU A 27 2.63 -6.30 1.12
N ALA A 28 3.35 -5.82 0.11
CA ALA A 28 2.92 -5.96 -1.28
C ALA A 28 3.03 -7.43 -1.76
N LEU A 29 4.13 -8.11 -1.41
CA LEU A 29 4.34 -9.51 -1.78
C LEU A 29 3.31 -10.45 -1.17
N ILE A 30 2.86 -10.19 0.08
CA ILE A 30 1.83 -11.04 0.70
C ILE A 30 0.46 -10.87 0.03
N VAL A 31 0.15 -9.70 -0.53
CA VAL A 31 -1.06 -9.51 -1.34
C VAL A 31 -0.99 -10.37 -2.60
N PHE A 32 0.17 -10.41 -3.27
CA PHE A 32 0.36 -11.22 -4.47
C PHE A 32 0.29 -12.71 -4.18
N SER A 33 0.94 -13.18 -3.11
CA SER A 33 0.91 -14.60 -2.73
C SER A 33 -0.47 -15.03 -2.23
N GLY A 34 -1.18 -14.18 -1.47
CA GLY A 34 -2.56 -14.44 -1.05
C GLY A 34 -3.53 -14.54 -2.22
N ALA A 35 -3.36 -13.70 -3.25
CA ALA A 35 -4.12 -13.83 -4.50
C ALA A 35 -3.80 -15.15 -5.23
N ALA A 36 -2.52 -15.56 -5.25
CA ALA A 36 -2.10 -16.82 -5.84
C ALA A 36 -2.74 -18.03 -5.12
N VAL A 37 -2.76 -18.06 -3.77
CA VAL A 37 -3.44 -19.12 -2.99
C VAL A 37 -4.89 -19.31 -3.45
N ARG A 38 -5.62 -18.21 -3.62
CA ARG A 38 -7.00 -18.26 -4.08
C ARG A 38 -7.12 -18.76 -5.53
N LEU A 39 -6.27 -18.26 -6.42
CA LEU A 39 -6.34 -18.55 -7.86
C LEU A 39 -5.77 -19.93 -8.24
N THR A 40 -4.99 -20.55 -7.35
CA THR A 40 -4.53 -21.95 -7.46
C THR A 40 -5.45 -22.91 -6.72
N GLU A 41 -6.68 -22.49 -6.38
CA GLU A 41 -7.67 -23.32 -5.68
C GLU A 41 -7.17 -23.89 -4.34
N SER A 42 -6.26 -23.15 -3.69
CA SER A 42 -5.57 -23.61 -2.49
C SER A 42 -6.09 -22.95 -1.20
N GLY A 43 -7.23 -22.24 -1.28
CA GLY A 43 -7.77 -21.50 -0.14
C GLY A 43 -8.31 -22.35 1.01
N LEU A 44 -8.61 -23.61 0.74
CA LEU A 44 -9.00 -24.65 1.72
C LEU A 44 -8.10 -25.88 1.64
N GLY A 45 -6.84 -25.70 1.24
CA GLY A 45 -5.84 -26.76 1.24
C GLY A 45 -5.50 -27.25 2.65
N CYS A 46 -5.66 -26.39 3.66
CA CYS A 46 -5.50 -26.71 5.07
C CYS A 46 -6.87 -26.66 5.78
N PRO A 47 -7.39 -27.80 6.28
CA PRO A 47 -8.70 -27.82 6.97
C PRO A 47 -8.70 -27.08 8.31
N ASP A 48 -7.54 -26.94 8.94
CA ASP A 48 -7.39 -26.35 10.27
C ASP A 48 -6.60 -25.03 10.25
N TRP A 49 -6.72 -24.27 11.34
CA TRP A 49 -5.97 -23.05 11.56
C TRP A 49 -5.58 -22.94 13.06
N PRO A 50 -4.35 -22.54 13.40
CA PRO A 50 -3.22 -22.11 12.57
C PRO A 50 -2.44 -23.25 11.88
N GLN A 51 -2.63 -24.47 12.32
CA GLN A 51 -2.02 -25.69 11.76
C GLN A 51 -2.74 -26.12 10.48
N CYS A 52 -2.17 -27.04 9.73
CA CYS A 52 -2.78 -27.52 8.49
C CYS A 52 -3.60 -28.81 8.70
N TYR A 53 -3.15 -29.75 9.57
CA TYR A 53 -3.80 -31.04 9.83
C TYR A 53 -3.70 -31.42 11.32
N GLY A 54 -4.32 -30.63 12.22
CA GLY A 54 -4.32 -30.94 13.65
C GLY A 54 -2.94 -30.96 14.32
N ALA A 55 -2.88 -31.41 15.58
CA ALA A 55 -1.64 -31.44 16.38
C ALA A 55 -0.68 -32.59 16.01
N GLY A 56 -1.04 -33.44 15.09
CA GLY A 56 -0.29 -34.59 14.67
C GLY A 56 0.08 -34.57 13.21
N THR A 57 1.33 -34.21 12.96
CA THR A 57 2.11 -34.68 11.81
C THR A 57 1.70 -34.17 10.41
N HIS A 58 2.71 -33.85 9.70
CA HIS A 58 2.92 -33.70 8.26
C HIS A 58 1.65 -33.64 7.42
N PRO A 59 1.42 -32.49 6.74
CA PRO A 59 0.42 -32.45 5.70
C PRO A 59 0.69 -33.63 4.75
N GLU A 60 -0.33 -34.40 4.41
CA GLU A 60 -0.26 -35.13 3.16
C GLU A 60 0.25 -34.14 2.14
N LEU A 61 1.31 -34.48 1.41
CA LEU A 61 1.98 -33.55 0.48
C LEU A 61 1.07 -33.28 -0.73
N ASN A 62 -0.08 -32.70 -0.43
CA ASN A 62 -1.01 -32.15 -1.42
C ASN A 62 -0.51 -30.75 -1.81
N SER A 63 -0.40 -30.49 -3.09
CA SER A 63 0.05 -29.20 -3.63
C SER A 63 -0.71 -27.99 -3.04
N HIS A 64 -2.02 -28.12 -2.84
CA HIS A 64 -2.87 -27.08 -2.28
C HIS A 64 -2.53 -26.76 -0.82
N ALA A 65 -2.31 -27.79 0.01
CA ALA A 65 -1.88 -27.62 1.40
C ALA A 65 -0.49 -26.97 1.49
N VAL A 66 0.44 -27.34 0.62
CA VAL A 66 1.78 -26.76 0.56
C VAL A 66 1.72 -25.28 0.17
N ILE A 67 0.91 -24.92 -0.82
CA ILE A 67 0.74 -23.53 -1.27
C ILE A 67 0.15 -22.66 -0.14
N GLU A 68 -0.93 -23.12 0.50
CA GLU A 68 -1.56 -22.41 1.59
C GLU A 68 -0.65 -22.28 2.80
N MET A 69 0.01 -23.37 3.23
CA MET A 69 0.94 -23.37 4.37
C MET A 69 2.14 -22.45 4.10
N THR A 70 2.67 -22.45 2.87
CA THR A 70 3.75 -21.55 2.48
C THR A 70 3.32 -20.09 2.64
N ASN A 71 2.10 -19.71 2.21
CA ASN A 71 1.58 -18.38 2.40
C ASN A 71 1.44 -18.01 3.90
N ARG A 72 1.02 -18.94 4.76
CA ARG A 72 0.95 -18.73 6.21
C ARG A 72 2.36 -18.50 6.81
N ILE A 73 3.36 -19.24 6.38
CA ILE A 73 4.77 -19.06 6.81
C ILE A 73 5.29 -17.67 6.37
N ILE A 74 5.06 -17.28 5.12
CA ILE A 74 5.43 -15.94 4.61
C ILE A 74 4.76 -14.85 5.45
N THR A 75 3.49 -15.03 5.81
CA THR A 75 2.76 -14.09 6.70
C THR A 75 3.42 -14.02 8.09
N GLY A 76 3.85 -15.16 8.65
CA GLY A 76 4.58 -15.21 9.92
C GLY A 76 5.91 -14.44 9.86
N LEU A 77 6.68 -14.64 8.79
CA LEU A 77 7.95 -13.92 8.57
C LEU A 77 7.71 -12.41 8.40
N LEU A 78 6.68 -12.04 7.65
CA LEU A 78 6.26 -10.63 7.53
C LEU A 78 5.87 -10.06 8.91
N GLY A 79 5.20 -10.85 9.75
CA GLY A 79 4.88 -10.49 11.14
C GLY A 79 6.11 -10.05 11.92
N VAL A 80 7.22 -10.79 11.82
CA VAL A 80 8.50 -10.43 12.44
C VAL A 80 9.02 -9.09 11.91
N VAL A 81 8.96 -8.86 10.60
CA VAL A 81 9.44 -7.63 9.96
C VAL A 81 8.61 -6.41 10.41
N VAL A 82 7.27 -6.52 10.46
CA VAL A 82 6.41 -5.40 10.86
C VAL A 82 6.52 -5.12 12.36
N ILE A 83 6.72 -6.14 13.21
CA ILE A 83 7.03 -5.97 14.63
C ILE A 83 8.37 -5.25 14.79
N ALA A 84 9.39 -5.65 14.04
CA ALA A 84 10.68 -4.96 14.04
C ALA A 84 10.53 -3.49 13.61
N ALA A 85 9.78 -3.20 12.54
CA ALA A 85 9.51 -1.82 12.10
C ALA A 85 8.80 -0.99 13.19
N CYS A 86 7.86 -1.58 13.92
CA CYS A 86 7.18 -0.96 15.04
C CYS A 86 8.14 -0.67 16.21
N LEU A 87 8.87 -1.67 16.68
CA LEU A 87 9.77 -1.54 17.82
C LEU A 87 10.93 -0.60 17.54
N LEU A 88 11.56 -0.68 16.37
CA LEU A 88 12.68 0.16 15.98
C LEU A 88 12.30 1.65 15.83
N ALA A 89 11.01 1.97 15.65
CA ALA A 89 10.55 3.36 15.69
C ALA A 89 10.85 4.06 17.04
N PHE A 90 10.86 3.31 18.15
CA PHE A 90 11.18 3.84 19.48
C PHE A 90 12.68 4.07 19.69
N PHE A 91 13.52 3.34 18.97
CA PHE A 91 14.99 3.42 19.06
C PHE A 91 15.60 4.35 18.01
N ARG A 92 14.79 4.84 17.05
CA ARG A 92 15.25 5.80 16.04
C ARG A 92 15.62 7.15 16.66
N ARG A 93 16.75 7.71 16.21
CA ARG A 93 17.17 9.06 16.60
C ARG A 93 17.31 9.97 15.36
N PRO A 94 16.76 11.19 15.44
CA PRO A 94 15.89 11.74 16.50
C PRO A 94 14.53 11.00 16.57
N TYR A 95 13.98 10.82 17.77
CA TYR A 95 12.70 10.12 17.98
C TYR A 95 11.53 10.90 17.37
N ARG A 96 10.60 10.18 16.74
CA ARG A 96 9.40 10.76 16.11
C ARG A 96 8.15 9.97 16.49
N LYS A 97 7.35 10.56 17.39
CA LYS A 97 6.15 9.94 17.96
C LYS A 97 5.19 9.38 16.88
N HIS A 98 4.97 10.11 15.79
CA HIS A 98 4.06 9.67 14.74
C HIS A 98 4.55 8.41 13.99
N LEU A 99 5.86 8.20 13.85
CA LEU A 99 6.39 6.96 13.28
C LEU A 99 6.10 5.75 14.17
N ALA A 100 6.15 5.92 15.49
CA ALA A 100 5.79 4.88 16.44
C ALA A 100 4.29 4.53 16.34
N TRP A 101 3.41 5.53 16.22
CA TRP A 101 1.97 5.30 16.05
C TRP A 101 1.63 4.63 14.72
N ILE A 102 2.18 5.12 13.60
CA ILE A 102 1.96 4.47 12.29
C ILE A 102 2.56 3.07 12.31
N GLY A 103 3.76 2.91 12.89
CA GLY A 103 4.43 1.61 13.02
C GLY A 103 3.61 0.60 13.81
N ALA A 104 2.87 1.03 14.85
CA ALA A 104 1.99 0.16 15.63
C ALA A 104 0.78 -0.37 14.86
N LEU A 105 0.32 0.35 13.83
CA LEU A 105 -0.78 -0.11 12.96
C LEU A 105 -0.41 -1.37 12.18
N LEU A 106 0.87 -1.58 11.88
CA LEU A 106 1.30 -2.73 11.08
C LEU A 106 1.13 -4.06 11.82
N PRO A 107 1.70 -4.29 13.02
CA PRO A 107 1.48 -5.54 13.74
C PRO A 107 0.00 -5.72 14.16
N LEU A 108 -0.72 -4.65 14.51
CA LEU A 108 -2.15 -4.73 14.79
C LEU A 108 -2.94 -5.18 13.56
N GLY A 109 -2.62 -4.63 12.39
CA GLY A 109 -3.22 -5.03 11.13
C GLY A 109 -2.90 -6.48 10.76
N VAL A 110 -1.66 -6.96 10.98
CA VAL A 110 -1.28 -8.36 10.73
C VAL A 110 -2.03 -9.30 11.68
N ILE A 111 -2.22 -8.94 12.96
CA ILE A 111 -3.05 -9.71 13.90
C ILE A 111 -4.50 -9.76 13.40
N ALA A 112 -5.07 -8.62 13.00
CA ALA A 112 -6.42 -8.58 12.45
C ALA A 112 -6.56 -9.43 11.18
N GLN A 113 -5.54 -9.44 10.30
CA GLN A 113 -5.47 -10.30 9.12
C GLN A 113 -5.43 -11.79 9.49
N ALA A 114 -4.66 -12.17 10.52
CA ALA A 114 -4.60 -13.56 10.99
C ALA A 114 -5.96 -14.03 11.52
N ILE A 115 -6.64 -13.18 12.32
CA ILE A 115 -7.97 -13.49 12.82
C ILE A 115 -8.98 -13.62 11.67
N LEU A 116 -8.98 -12.65 10.75
CA LEU A 116 -9.89 -12.66 9.61
C LEU A 116 -9.59 -13.84 8.67
N GLY A 117 -8.31 -14.19 8.46
CA GLY A 117 -7.90 -15.38 7.71
C GLY A 117 -8.39 -16.67 8.33
N ALA A 118 -8.34 -16.80 9.68
CA ALA A 118 -8.93 -17.94 10.38
C ALA A 118 -10.44 -18.03 10.16
N LEU A 119 -11.14 -16.89 10.15
CA LEU A 119 -12.59 -16.85 9.87
C LEU A 119 -12.88 -17.21 8.41
N VAL A 120 -12.05 -16.77 7.47
CA VAL A 120 -12.16 -17.12 6.04
C VAL A 120 -12.12 -18.65 5.86
N VAL A 121 -11.15 -19.34 6.47
CA VAL A 121 -11.05 -20.80 6.43
C VAL A 121 -12.23 -21.45 7.17
N LYS A 122 -12.54 -21.01 8.39
CA LYS A 122 -13.60 -21.58 9.23
C LYS A 122 -15.01 -21.51 8.60
N TYR A 123 -15.26 -20.52 7.75
CA TYR A 123 -16.54 -20.28 7.10
C TYR A 123 -16.50 -20.55 5.60
N ASP A 124 -15.65 -21.48 5.16
CA ASP A 124 -15.58 -22.00 3.78
C ASP A 124 -15.50 -20.89 2.73
N LEU A 125 -14.53 -19.98 2.90
CA LEU A 125 -14.21 -18.89 1.97
C LEU A 125 -15.41 -17.99 1.62
N ARG A 126 -16.31 -17.74 2.56
CA ARG A 126 -17.45 -16.84 2.32
C ARG A 126 -17.00 -15.54 1.66
N PRO A 127 -17.63 -15.10 0.56
CA PRO A 127 -17.12 -14.00 -0.26
C PRO A 127 -17.02 -12.68 0.52
N GLU A 128 -17.88 -12.45 1.53
CA GLU A 128 -17.84 -11.27 2.38
C GLU A 128 -16.56 -11.22 3.23
N LEU A 129 -16.12 -12.39 3.73
CA LEU A 129 -14.91 -12.50 4.54
C LEU A 129 -13.65 -12.38 3.68
N VAL A 130 -13.63 -13.02 2.50
CA VAL A 130 -12.53 -12.92 1.55
C VAL A 130 -12.37 -11.48 1.05
N MET A 131 -13.47 -10.81 0.73
CA MET A 131 -13.49 -9.39 0.35
C MET A 131 -12.94 -8.52 1.50
N GLY A 132 -13.43 -8.73 2.73
CA GLY A 132 -12.95 -8.01 3.91
C GLY A 132 -11.46 -8.22 4.16
N HIS A 133 -10.95 -9.44 3.96
CA HIS A 133 -9.53 -9.78 4.09
C HIS A 133 -8.68 -9.03 3.06
N PHE A 134 -9.12 -8.94 1.81
CA PHE A 134 -8.43 -8.17 0.77
C PHE A 134 -8.45 -6.66 1.06
N ILE A 135 -9.61 -6.10 1.44
CA ILE A 135 -9.73 -4.67 1.77
C ILE A 135 -8.82 -4.31 2.96
N LEU A 136 -8.79 -5.14 4.01
CA LEU A 136 -7.89 -4.94 5.14
C LEU A 136 -6.41 -5.01 4.73
N SER A 137 -6.06 -5.86 3.73
CA SER A 137 -4.71 -5.88 3.15
C SER A 137 -4.36 -4.55 2.47
N MET A 138 -5.30 -3.96 1.72
CA MET A 138 -5.09 -2.65 1.10
C MET A 138 -4.94 -1.53 2.13
N MET A 139 -5.72 -1.55 3.22
CA MET A 139 -5.56 -0.61 4.35
C MET A 139 -4.20 -0.77 5.04
N LEU A 140 -3.71 -2.00 5.13
CA LEU A 140 -2.39 -2.27 5.70
C LEU A 140 -1.26 -1.78 4.78
N LEU A 141 -1.45 -1.86 3.46
CA LEU A 141 -0.57 -1.22 2.48
C LEU A 141 -0.55 0.31 2.63
N ASP A 142 -1.70 0.94 2.89
CA ASP A 142 -1.78 2.38 3.15
C ASP A 142 -0.92 2.78 4.36
N ALA A 143 -1.06 2.04 5.47
CA ALA A 143 -0.27 2.25 6.68
C ALA A 143 1.23 1.98 6.44
N GLY A 144 1.56 0.90 5.73
CA GLY A 144 2.94 0.55 5.35
C GLY A 144 3.57 1.62 4.48
N PHE A 145 2.85 2.11 3.47
CA PHE A 145 3.31 3.19 2.61
C PHE A 145 3.48 4.51 3.39
N ALA A 146 2.55 4.85 4.28
CA ALA A 146 2.66 6.03 5.12
C ALA A 146 3.89 5.96 6.04
N LEU A 147 4.17 4.81 6.64
CA LEU A 147 5.36 4.59 7.45
C LEU A 147 6.64 4.73 6.61
N PHE A 148 6.69 4.04 5.47
CA PHE A 148 7.78 4.10 4.51
C PHE A 148 8.08 5.53 4.07
N TRP A 149 7.03 6.29 3.69
CA TRP A 149 7.18 7.66 3.24
C TRP A 149 7.64 8.59 4.35
N CYS A 150 7.00 8.52 5.52
CA CYS A 150 7.35 9.35 6.67
C CYS A 150 8.72 9.04 7.25
N ALA A 151 9.21 7.80 7.16
CA ALA A 151 10.53 7.41 7.63
C ALA A 151 11.68 8.02 6.80
N ARG A 152 11.44 8.32 5.52
CA ARG A 152 12.45 8.86 4.58
C ARG A 152 12.69 10.35 4.69
N TYR A 153 11.75 11.09 5.24
CA TYR A 153 11.78 12.55 5.26
C TYR A 153 11.63 13.07 6.68
N GLU A 154 12.55 13.94 7.09
CA GLU A 154 12.41 14.68 8.33
C GLU A 154 11.36 15.80 8.18
N PRO A 155 10.63 16.18 9.26
CA PRO A 155 9.58 17.21 9.17
C PRO A 155 10.09 18.57 8.69
N TRP A 156 11.33 18.92 9.04
CA TRP A 156 11.96 20.19 8.65
C TRP A 156 12.49 20.20 7.21
N ASP A 157 12.63 19.03 6.57
CA ASP A 157 13.10 18.91 5.19
C ASP A 157 11.97 19.07 4.17
N ARG A 158 10.78 19.45 4.62
CA ARG A 158 9.59 19.46 3.79
C ARG A 158 8.98 20.86 3.73
N ARG A 159 8.60 21.29 2.51
CA ARG A 159 7.75 22.46 2.28
C ARG A 159 6.37 22.01 1.83
N ARG A 160 5.33 22.66 2.31
CA ARG A 160 3.96 22.44 1.81
C ARG A 160 3.89 22.83 0.34
N SER A 161 3.06 22.12 -0.42
CA SER A 161 2.73 22.55 -1.78
C SER A 161 1.99 23.91 -1.71
N TRP A 162 2.38 24.83 -2.60
CA TRP A 162 1.66 26.10 -2.81
C TRP A 162 0.36 25.87 -3.56
N ASP A 163 0.25 24.79 -4.35
CA ASP A 163 -0.91 24.45 -5.16
C ASP A 163 -1.95 23.64 -4.38
N ARG A 164 -2.68 24.32 -3.49
CA ARG A 164 -3.75 23.68 -2.71
C ARG A 164 -4.83 23.05 -3.59
N LYS A 165 -5.16 23.65 -4.74
CA LYS A 165 -6.16 23.11 -5.67
C LYS A 165 -5.66 21.80 -6.30
N GLY A 166 -4.38 21.74 -6.70
CA GLY A 166 -3.75 20.53 -7.19
C GLY A 166 -3.73 19.41 -6.16
N VAL A 167 -3.40 19.71 -4.89
CA VAL A 167 -3.45 18.74 -3.77
C VAL A 167 -4.85 18.17 -3.60
N TRP A 168 -5.91 19.00 -3.61
CA TRP A 168 -7.28 18.51 -3.46
C TRP A 168 -7.77 17.74 -4.69
N ALA A 169 -7.38 18.15 -5.90
CA ALA A 169 -7.68 17.41 -7.13
C ALA A 169 -7.09 15.98 -7.08
N VAL A 170 -5.83 15.84 -6.65
CA VAL A 170 -5.20 14.51 -6.47
C VAL A 170 -5.92 13.71 -5.38
N ARG A 171 -6.26 14.33 -4.24
CA ARG A 171 -7.00 13.64 -3.17
C ARG A 171 -8.39 13.19 -3.60
N GLY A 172 -9.04 13.93 -4.51
CA GLY A 172 -10.33 13.56 -5.09
C GLY A 172 -10.30 12.26 -5.89
N LEU A 173 -9.10 11.80 -6.32
CA LEU A 173 -8.95 10.49 -6.98
C LEU A 173 -9.00 9.31 -6.00
N ILE A 174 -8.77 9.54 -4.70
CA ILE A 174 -8.76 8.47 -3.68
C ILE A 174 -10.09 7.70 -3.65
N PRO A 175 -11.25 8.37 -3.44
CA PRO A 175 -12.52 7.64 -3.37
C PRO A 175 -12.86 6.90 -4.67
N LEU A 176 -12.48 7.43 -5.84
CA LEU A 176 -12.71 6.77 -7.11
C LEU A 176 -11.86 5.49 -7.22
N GLY A 177 -10.58 5.54 -6.86
CA GLY A 177 -9.72 4.36 -6.82
C GLY A 177 -10.22 3.31 -5.82
N GLN A 178 -10.62 3.73 -4.61
CA GLN A 178 -11.17 2.83 -3.60
C GLN A 178 -12.48 2.16 -4.05
N LEU A 179 -13.40 2.92 -4.65
CA LEU A 179 -14.65 2.36 -5.20
C LEU A 179 -14.38 1.39 -6.35
N THR A 180 -13.39 1.68 -7.19
CA THR A 180 -12.97 0.77 -8.27
C THR A 180 -12.43 -0.54 -7.69
N ILE A 181 -11.56 -0.48 -6.67
CA ILE A 181 -11.04 -1.66 -5.97
C ILE A 181 -12.20 -2.44 -5.32
N LEU A 182 -13.10 -1.76 -4.61
CA LEU A 182 -14.25 -2.38 -3.96
C LEU A 182 -15.13 -3.12 -4.98
N ALA A 183 -15.48 -2.49 -6.09
CA ALA A 183 -16.25 -3.13 -7.15
C ALA A 183 -15.51 -4.35 -7.74
N GLY A 184 -14.19 -4.27 -7.92
CA GLY A 184 -13.36 -5.40 -8.33
C GLY A 184 -13.38 -6.56 -7.33
N THR A 185 -13.41 -6.29 -6.03
CA THR A 185 -13.53 -7.36 -5.02
C THR A 185 -14.92 -8.02 -5.03
N ILE A 186 -15.98 -7.26 -5.33
CA ILE A 186 -17.32 -7.82 -5.49
C ILE A 186 -17.36 -8.69 -6.74
N ALA A 187 -16.78 -8.25 -7.87
CA ALA A 187 -16.65 -9.06 -9.08
C ALA A 187 -15.90 -10.38 -8.81
N THR A 188 -14.81 -10.30 -8.05
CA THR A 188 -14.05 -11.47 -7.58
C THR A 188 -14.92 -12.44 -6.77
N GLY A 189 -15.73 -11.92 -5.83
CA GLY A 189 -16.64 -12.72 -5.01
C GLY A 189 -17.86 -13.29 -5.77
N SER A 190 -18.13 -12.80 -6.98
CA SER A 190 -19.18 -13.29 -7.89
C SER A 190 -18.62 -14.25 -8.96
N GLY A 191 -17.28 -14.27 -9.14
CA GLY A 191 -16.60 -14.99 -10.21
C GLY A 191 -16.26 -16.45 -9.89
N PRO A 192 -15.64 -17.17 -10.84
CA PRO A 192 -15.38 -18.61 -10.73
C PRO A 192 -14.31 -18.97 -9.71
N HIS A 193 -13.32 -18.09 -9.46
CA HIS A 193 -12.16 -18.40 -8.63
C HIS A 193 -12.36 -17.95 -7.16
N ALA A 194 -13.07 -18.73 -6.35
CA ALA A 194 -13.20 -18.42 -4.92
C ALA A 194 -12.13 -19.08 -4.03
N GLY A 195 -11.33 -20.01 -4.57
CA GLY A 195 -10.24 -20.66 -3.87
C GLY A 195 -10.52 -22.08 -3.41
N GLU A 196 -11.67 -22.64 -3.78
CA GLU A 196 -12.00 -24.05 -3.59
C GLU A 196 -11.30 -24.93 -4.63
N PHE A 197 -10.98 -26.16 -4.24
CA PHE A 197 -10.55 -27.20 -5.17
C PHE A 197 -11.69 -28.20 -5.44
N GLU A 198 -11.47 -29.12 -6.36
CA GLU A 198 -12.47 -30.05 -6.90
C GLU A 198 -13.32 -30.73 -5.82
N GLY A 199 -14.64 -30.63 -5.95
CA GLY A 199 -15.61 -31.21 -5.01
C GLY A 199 -16.02 -30.34 -3.82
N GLN A 200 -15.43 -29.18 -3.63
CA GLN A 200 -15.82 -28.21 -2.59
C GLN A 200 -16.83 -27.20 -3.16
N PHE A 201 -17.79 -26.79 -2.33
CA PHE A 201 -18.74 -25.75 -2.69
C PHE A 201 -18.43 -24.46 -1.90
N VAL A 202 -18.14 -23.38 -2.62
CA VAL A 202 -17.97 -22.05 -2.05
C VAL A 202 -19.08 -21.13 -2.54
N LYS A 203 -19.72 -20.45 -1.60
CA LYS A 203 -20.77 -19.47 -1.88
C LYS A 203 -20.24 -18.34 -2.75
N ARG A 204 -21.05 -17.85 -3.71
CA ARG A 204 -20.81 -16.64 -4.51
C ARG A 204 -21.78 -15.55 -4.16
N PHE A 205 -21.43 -14.30 -4.46
CA PHE A 205 -22.43 -13.23 -4.48
C PHE A 205 -23.42 -13.46 -5.62
N THR A 206 -24.71 -13.30 -5.32
CA THR A 206 -25.80 -13.42 -6.30
C THR A 206 -26.79 -12.28 -6.07
N PHE A 207 -26.66 -11.20 -6.87
CA PHE A 207 -27.54 -10.02 -6.78
C PHE A 207 -28.58 -10.00 -7.90
N GLU A 208 -28.17 -10.35 -9.11
CA GLU A 208 -28.97 -10.31 -10.34
C GLU A 208 -29.23 -11.72 -10.91
N GLY A 209 -29.30 -12.72 -10.04
CA GLY A 209 -29.48 -14.11 -10.47
C GLY A 209 -28.25 -14.63 -11.22
N HIS A 210 -28.49 -15.25 -12.38
CA HIS A 210 -27.41 -15.87 -13.16
C HIS A 210 -26.44 -14.86 -13.81
N ASP A 211 -26.86 -13.61 -14.01
CA ASP A 211 -26.07 -12.57 -14.70
C ASP A 211 -25.29 -11.69 -13.72
N THR A 212 -25.22 -12.06 -12.43
CA THR A 212 -24.59 -11.26 -11.38
C THR A 212 -23.14 -10.89 -11.71
N LEU A 213 -22.33 -11.82 -12.19
CA LEU A 213 -20.92 -11.58 -12.53
C LEU A 213 -20.81 -10.54 -13.65
N GLU A 214 -21.54 -10.69 -14.73
CA GLU A 214 -21.53 -9.75 -15.85
C GLU A 214 -21.98 -8.36 -15.39
N TRP A 215 -23.07 -8.29 -14.63
CA TRP A 215 -23.59 -7.04 -14.09
C TRP A 215 -22.55 -6.30 -13.22
N VAL A 216 -21.83 -7.00 -12.35
CA VAL A 216 -20.81 -6.41 -11.46
C VAL A 216 -19.56 -6.02 -12.25
N VAL A 217 -19.10 -6.84 -13.19
CA VAL A 217 -17.93 -6.55 -14.03
C VAL A 217 -18.16 -5.30 -14.87
N GLN A 218 -19.36 -5.12 -15.47
CA GLN A 218 -19.71 -3.92 -16.21
C GLN A 218 -19.61 -2.65 -15.32
N ARG A 219 -20.10 -2.70 -14.06
CA ARG A 219 -20.03 -1.56 -13.13
C ARG A 219 -18.61 -1.29 -12.68
N HIS A 220 -17.81 -2.34 -12.44
CA HIS A 220 -16.39 -2.22 -12.17
C HIS A 220 -15.66 -1.53 -13.32
N ALA A 221 -15.93 -1.92 -14.57
CA ALA A 221 -15.34 -1.31 -15.75
C ALA A 221 -15.72 0.18 -15.90
N VAL A 222 -17.00 0.52 -15.65
CA VAL A 222 -17.47 1.92 -15.66
C VAL A 222 -16.77 2.75 -14.58
N LEU A 223 -16.65 2.24 -13.35
CA LEU A 223 -15.94 2.94 -12.27
C LEU A 223 -14.45 3.12 -12.60
N ALA A 224 -13.82 2.09 -13.20
CA ALA A 224 -12.42 2.17 -13.64
C ALA A 224 -12.25 3.23 -14.75
N ALA A 225 -13.18 3.33 -15.69
CA ALA A 225 -13.18 4.35 -16.72
C ALA A 225 -13.36 5.76 -16.15
N ILE A 226 -14.29 5.95 -15.21
CA ILE A 226 -14.50 7.23 -14.51
C ILE A 226 -13.22 7.63 -13.75
N TYR A 227 -12.60 6.68 -13.03
CA TYR A 227 -11.33 6.91 -12.35
C TYR A 227 -10.22 7.30 -13.32
N GLY A 228 -10.10 6.60 -14.46
CA GLY A 228 -9.11 6.88 -15.49
C GLY A 228 -9.28 8.27 -16.11
N PHE A 229 -10.51 8.65 -16.52
CA PHE A 229 -10.78 9.98 -17.07
C PHE A 229 -10.57 11.09 -16.03
N ALA A 230 -10.97 10.87 -14.78
CA ALA A 230 -10.70 11.83 -13.70
C ALA A 230 -9.18 11.98 -13.48
N ALA A 231 -8.41 10.90 -13.50
CA ALA A 231 -6.94 10.94 -13.37
C ALA A 231 -6.29 11.70 -14.55
N ILE A 232 -6.77 11.52 -15.79
CA ILE A 232 -6.35 12.29 -16.96
C ILE A 232 -6.64 13.78 -16.76
N GLY A 233 -7.85 14.13 -16.32
CA GLY A 233 -8.24 15.51 -16.04
C GLY A 233 -7.34 16.16 -14.98
N VAL A 234 -7.06 15.45 -13.88
CA VAL A 234 -6.14 15.90 -12.83
C VAL A 234 -4.71 16.05 -13.37
N TRP A 235 -4.26 15.15 -14.23
CA TRP A 235 -2.93 15.22 -14.85
C TRP A 235 -2.76 16.49 -15.70
N PHE A 236 -3.73 16.85 -16.54
CA PHE A 236 -3.74 18.13 -17.27
C PHE A 236 -3.83 19.32 -16.31
N PHE A 237 -4.67 19.24 -15.29
CA PHE A 237 -4.83 20.28 -14.30
C PHE A 237 -3.53 20.60 -13.55
N LEU A 238 -2.73 19.61 -13.18
CA LEU A 238 -1.42 19.80 -12.54
C LEU A 238 -0.39 20.45 -13.46
N ARG A 239 -0.57 20.40 -14.78
CA ARG A 239 0.32 20.99 -15.78
C ARG A 239 0.00 22.43 -16.14
N ARG A 240 -1.10 23.00 -15.61
CA ARG A 240 -1.45 24.38 -15.84
C ARG A 240 -0.36 25.34 -15.36
N PRO A 241 -0.29 26.60 -15.89
CA PRO A 241 0.61 27.63 -15.37
C PRO A 241 0.43 27.82 -13.87
N GLY A 242 1.54 27.86 -13.11
CA GLY A 242 1.54 27.96 -11.65
C GLY A 242 1.16 26.68 -10.89
N GLY A 243 0.89 25.57 -11.58
CA GLY A 243 0.63 24.27 -10.96
C GLY A 243 1.89 23.63 -10.40
N ASP A 244 1.74 22.86 -9.31
CA ASP A 244 2.83 22.08 -8.72
C ASP A 244 2.97 20.74 -9.47
N ARG A 245 4.03 20.61 -10.24
CA ARG A 245 4.25 19.46 -11.13
C ARG A 245 4.83 18.21 -10.44
N ARG A 246 5.10 18.24 -9.13
CA ARG A 246 5.73 17.13 -8.41
C ARG A 246 4.92 15.82 -8.48
N ALA A 247 3.59 15.93 -8.50
CA ALA A 247 2.71 14.76 -8.63
C ALA A 247 2.49 14.30 -10.07
N VAL A 248 2.93 15.05 -11.10
CA VAL A 248 2.71 14.68 -12.51
C VAL A 248 3.38 13.34 -12.84
N ARG A 249 4.65 13.15 -12.44
CA ARG A 249 5.39 11.91 -12.72
C ARG A 249 4.74 10.66 -12.11
N PRO A 250 4.42 10.60 -10.80
CA PRO A 250 3.74 9.44 -10.25
C PRO A 250 2.32 9.28 -10.80
N LEU A 251 1.59 10.35 -11.08
CA LEU A 251 0.28 10.25 -11.72
C LEU A 251 0.35 9.73 -13.16
N THR A 252 1.44 10.02 -13.90
CA THR A 252 1.69 9.40 -15.21
C THR A 252 1.84 7.88 -15.06
N LEU A 253 2.53 7.41 -14.02
CA LEU A 253 2.64 5.97 -13.75
C LEU A 253 1.27 5.37 -13.44
N VAL A 254 0.42 6.05 -12.64
CA VAL A 254 -0.97 5.62 -12.41
C VAL A 254 -1.73 5.46 -13.73
N LEU A 255 -1.63 6.43 -14.64
CA LEU A 255 -2.31 6.38 -15.94
C LEU A 255 -1.82 5.23 -16.83
N ILE A 256 -0.50 4.99 -16.85
CA ILE A 256 0.08 3.85 -17.59
C ILE A 256 -0.44 2.53 -17.00
N LEU A 257 -0.39 2.38 -15.67
CA LEU A 257 -0.87 1.17 -15.01
C LEU A 257 -2.37 0.98 -15.20
N LEU A 258 -3.20 2.04 -15.19
CA LEU A 258 -4.64 1.95 -15.49
C LEU A 258 -4.91 1.51 -16.93
N LEU A 259 -4.13 2.01 -17.89
CA LEU A 259 -4.24 1.58 -19.28
C LEU A 259 -3.94 0.08 -19.42
N VAL A 260 -2.81 -0.37 -18.86
CA VAL A 260 -2.42 -1.78 -18.86
C VAL A 260 -3.46 -2.63 -18.12
N GLN A 261 -3.96 -2.14 -16.98
CA GLN A 261 -5.02 -2.77 -16.20
C GLN A 261 -6.31 -2.97 -17.02
N GLY A 262 -6.71 -1.95 -17.78
CA GLY A 262 -7.89 -2.01 -18.66
C GLY A 262 -7.71 -3.05 -19.77
N ILE A 263 -6.53 -3.09 -20.40
CA ILE A 263 -6.21 -4.08 -21.45
C ILE A 263 -6.23 -5.50 -20.86
N VAL A 264 -5.56 -5.71 -19.72
CA VAL A 264 -5.55 -7.02 -19.04
C VAL A 264 -6.95 -7.42 -18.60
N GLY A 265 -7.75 -6.46 -18.08
CA GLY A 265 -9.13 -6.68 -17.69
C GLY A 265 -10.04 -7.08 -18.85
N TYR A 266 -9.83 -6.49 -20.02
CA TYR A 266 -10.53 -6.87 -21.25
C TYR A 266 -10.11 -8.28 -21.71
N ILE A 267 -8.82 -8.55 -21.79
CA ILE A 267 -8.31 -9.85 -22.22
C ILE A 267 -8.79 -10.98 -21.30
N GLN A 268 -8.75 -10.78 -19.97
CA GLN A 268 -9.21 -11.80 -19.02
C GLN A 268 -10.72 -12.11 -19.17
N TRP A 269 -11.52 -11.10 -19.54
CA TRP A 269 -12.95 -11.28 -19.76
C TRP A 269 -13.21 -12.08 -21.04
N GLU A 270 -12.57 -11.73 -22.16
CA GLU A 270 -12.69 -12.44 -23.44
C GLU A 270 -12.21 -13.89 -23.38
N LEU A 271 -11.26 -14.18 -22.49
CA LEU A 271 -10.71 -15.53 -22.29
C LEU A 271 -11.40 -16.32 -21.16
N GLU A 272 -12.59 -15.88 -20.71
CA GLU A 272 -13.37 -16.55 -19.66
C GLU A 272 -12.65 -16.64 -18.30
N LEU A 273 -11.89 -15.58 -17.96
CA LEU A 273 -11.24 -15.37 -16.67
C LEU A 273 -10.14 -16.41 -16.30
N PRO A 274 -9.10 -16.66 -17.13
CA PRO A 274 -8.02 -17.56 -16.73
C PRO A 274 -7.32 -17.06 -15.45
N SER A 275 -7.03 -17.97 -14.51
CA SER A 275 -6.51 -17.66 -13.17
C SER A 275 -5.21 -16.86 -13.22
N GLU A 276 -4.33 -17.14 -14.17
CA GLU A 276 -3.02 -16.47 -14.35
C GLU A 276 -3.21 -14.99 -14.73
N ILE A 277 -4.14 -14.71 -15.64
CA ILE A 277 -4.43 -13.35 -16.10
C ILE A 277 -5.15 -12.58 -15.00
N VAL A 278 -6.06 -13.23 -14.26
CA VAL A 278 -6.70 -12.64 -13.07
C VAL A 278 -5.66 -12.31 -12.00
N TRP A 279 -4.65 -13.17 -11.80
CA TRP A 279 -3.55 -12.87 -10.89
C TRP A 279 -2.76 -11.63 -11.32
N VAL A 280 -2.42 -11.52 -12.60
CA VAL A 280 -1.74 -10.33 -13.16
C VAL A 280 -2.59 -9.07 -12.93
N HIS A 281 -3.92 -9.16 -13.14
CA HIS A 281 -4.84 -8.05 -12.90
C HIS A 281 -4.82 -7.59 -11.44
N VAL A 282 -4.86 -8.51 -10.47
CA VAL A 282 -4.79 -8.19 -9.03
C VAL A 282 -3.43 -7.58 -8.65
N ALA A 283 -2.34 -8.11 -9.21
CA ALA A 283 -1.00 -7.57 -8.98
C ALA A 283 -0.87 -6.14 -9.53
N LEU A 284 -1.37 -5.88 -10.74
CA LEU A 284 -1.41 -4.54 -11.34
C LEU A 284 -2.28 -3.58 -10.53
N ALA A 285 -3.43 -4.02 -9.99
CA ALA A 285 -4.28 -3.20 -9.13
C ALA A 285 -3.54 -2.76 -7.87
N THR A 286 -2.78 -3.65 -7.25
CA THR A 286 -1.94 -3.36 -6.08
C THR A 286 -0.83 -2.37 -6.43
N CYS A 287 -0.14 -2.55 -7.55
CA CYS A 287 0.89 -1.62 -8.04
C CYS A 287 0.31 -0.24 -8.37
N ASN A 288 -0.88 -0.21 -9.00
CA ASN A 288 -1.59 1.03 -9.31
C ASN A 288 -1.95 1.79 -8.02
N TRP A 289 -2.45 1.08 -7.00
CA TRP A 289 -2.75 1.68 -5.71
C TRP A 289 -1.51 2.27 -5.04
N LEU A 290 -0.39 1.56 -5.02
CA LEU A 290 0.89 2.08 -4.51
C LEU A 290 1.37 3.32 -5.29
N ALA A 291 1.21 3.35 -6.62
CA ALA A 291 1.51 4.52 -7.44
C ALA A 291 0.58 5.70 -7.11
N MET A 292 -0.70 5.42 -6.80
CA MET A 292 -1.65 6.43 -6.35
C MET A 292 -1.25 6.99 -4.98
N LEU A 293 -0.86 6.16 -4.02
CA LEU A 293 -0.34 6.61 -2.72
C LEU A 293 0.92 7.49 -2.89
N TRP A 294 1.80 7.11 -3.82
CA TRP A 294 2.94 7.97 -4.17
C TRP A 294 2.49 9.31 -4.76
N THR A 295 1.48 9.31 -5.62
CA THR A 295 0.93 10.54 -6.20
C THR A 295 0.38 11.47 -5.12
N ILE A 296 -0.38 10.94 -4.15
CA ILE A 296 -0.90 11.68 -3.00
C ILE A 296 0.24 12.27 -2.16
N ALA A 297 1.23 11.44 -1.85
CA ALA A 297 2.38 11.86 -1.07
C ALA A 297 3.21 12.93 -1.81
N ALA A 298 3.39 12.80 -3.11
CA ALA A 298 4.10 13.78 -3.94
C ALA A 298 3.34 15.10 -4.06
N ALA A 299 2.01 15.06 -4.20
CA ALA A 299 1.17 16.25 -4.28
C ALA A 299 1.19 17.08 -2.97
N GLY A 300 1.15 16.42 -1.82
CA GLY A 300 1.25 17.06 -0.51
C GLY A 300 2.68 17.33 -0.06
N ARG A 301 3.66 16.94 -0.86
CA ARG A 301 5.07 16.93 -0.53
C ARG A 301 5.63 18.31 -0.30
N LEU A 302 6.51 18.30 0.60
CA LEU A 302 7.47 19.27 0.99
C LEU A 302 8.77 18.95 0.23
N GLU A 303 9.35 19.94 -0.45
CA GLU A 303 10.69 19.81 -1.00
C GLU A 303 11.71 19.65 0.13
N PRO A 304 12.80 18.89 -0.07
CA PRO A 304 13.93 18.95 0.84
C PRO A 304 14.42 20.41 0.86
N ARG A 305 14.61 20.98 2.05
CA ARG A 305 15.36 22.23 2.14
C ARG A 305 16.75 21.97 1.59
N THR A 306 17.18 22.80 0.66
CA THR A 306 18.55 22.84 0.15
C THR A 306 19.50 23.18 1.30
N GLY A 307 20.12 22.16 1.85
CA GLY A 307 21.04 22.20 2.96
C GLY A 307 21.20 20.76 3.41
N THR A 308 22.28 20.13 3.01
CA THR A 308 22.58 18.73 3.25
C THR A 308 22.45 18.39 4.74
N PRO A 309 21.83 17.26 5.10
CA PRO A 309 21.86 16.74 6.48
C PRO A 309 23.27 16.69 7.07
N ALA A 310 24.27 16.46 6.23
CA ALA A 310 25.69 16.43 6.58
C ALA A 310 26.24 17.77 7.12
N ALA A 311 25.67 18.92 6.79
CA ALA A 311 26.09 20.21 7.32
C ALA A 311 25.53 20.46 8.74
N ARG A 312 24.32 19.92 9.03
CA ARG A 312 23.72 20.01 10.37
C ARG A 312 24.26 18.97 11.36
N GLU A 313 24.67 17.80 10.89
CA GLU A 313 25.34 16.80 11.74
C GLU A 313 26.74 17.28 12.15
N ARG A 314 27.35 18.19 11.40
CA ARG A 314 28.63 18.82 11.73
C ARG A 314 28.54 20.09 12.61
N GLY A 315 27.34 20.49 13.03
CA GLY A 315 27.16 21.69 13.86
C GLY A 315 27.48 23.01 13.14
N GLU A 316 27.60 22.99 11.81
CA GLU A 316 27.82 24.19 11.01
C GLU A 316 26.55 25.03 11.04
N ALA A 317 26.61 26.23 11.64
CA ALA A 317 25.56 27.23 11.55
C ALA A 317 25.26 27.54 10.09
N PRO A 318 23.99 27.84 9.72
CA PRO A 318 23.68 28.27 8.37
C PRO A 318 24.58 29.47 8.04
N SER A 319 25.37 29.32 6.97
CA SER A 319 26.16 30.42 6.43
C SER A 319 25.24 31.58 6.19
N GLY A 320 25.36 32.60 7.06
CA GLY A 320 24.43 33.71 7.16
C GLY A 320 24.36 34.47 5.85
N GLU A 321 23.18 34.89 5.50
CA GLU A 321 22.98 36.12 4.77
C GLU A 321 23.87 37.20 5.42
N SER A 322 24.88 37.66 4.68
CA SER A 322 25.69 38.81 5.03
C SER A 322 24.73 39.99 5.20
N ALA A 323 24.62 40.49 6.42
CA ALA A 323 23.90 41.74 6.69
C ALA A 323 24.52 42.84 5.81
N PRO A 324 23.71 43.68 5.20
CA PRO A 324 24.23 44.82 4.46
C PRO A 324 25.00 45.73 5.43
N SER A 325 26.27 45.98 5.12
CA SER A 325 27.13 46.93 5.79
C SER A 325 26.48 48.28 5.86
N PRO A 326 26.43 48.98 7.01
CA PRO A 326 25.96 50.34 7.07
C PRO A 326 26.94 51.21 6.30
N ALA A 327 26.52 51.72 5.14
CA ALA A 327 27.25 52.72 4.38
C ALA A 327 27.51 53.95 5.21
N GLY A 328 28.77 54.35 5.24
CA GLY A 328 29.31 55.41 6.08
C GLY A 328 28.60 56.73 5.96
N ALA A 329 28.36 57.32 7.11
CA ALA A 329 28.13 58.77 7.26
C ALA A 329 29.49 59.47 7.06
N GLY A 330 29.70 59.98 5.85
CA GLY A 330 30.79 60.91 5.56
C GLY A 330 30.48 62.28 6.07
N ALA A 331 31.23 62.73 7.07
CA ALA A 331 31.30 64.15 7.45
C ALA A 331 31.97 64.91 6.30
N GLY A 332 31.40 66.03 5.90
CA GLY A 332 31.97 67.06 5.05
C GLY A 332 31.68 68.38 5.66
N ALA A 333 32.64 68.93 6.37
CA ALA A 333 32.69 70.35 6.74
C ALA A 333 33.46 71.06 5.66
N ALA A 334 32.93 72.17 5.17
CA ALA A 334 33.43 73.44 4.80
C ALA A 334 32.55 74.10 3.75
#